data_21332cea3b36b213ac9b4b395b81f465
#
_entry.id   21332cea3b36b213ac9b4b395b81f465
#
_cell.length_a   1.000
_cell.length_b   1.000
_cell.length_c   1.000
_cell.angle_alpha   90.00
_cell.angle_beta   90.00
_cell.angle_gamma   90.00
#
_symmetry.space_group_name_H-M   'P 1'
#
loop_
_entity.id
_entity.type
_entity.pdbx_description
1 polymer ?
#
loop_
_entity_poly.entity_id
_entity_poly.type
_entity_poly.pdbx_seq_one_letter_code
_entity_poly.pdbx_strand_id
1 'polypeptide(L)'
;VMRLFGIINLSNTGGWFIVNNILSVFALYLIFGISYLLLLPLFVFAIYIVAYLGHNIIHKVERILSYILGVMFVAILGEIISSSRFHAISSQIYGSDLRIDAAFFGMVAFTYSYLMSWGPYASDYSRYLPSNSSMKSVFINTFSGSFLSVTFVEIVALIISFSTLSSSSIQSLKSVSGHLYPLAMLTIALGGIAANVLNLYSASLSGLVGGIKIRRTAFVGIIAFAGGLLSILFYTGFYQFFESFLLILDYWISPWIAVLVMDFLVLKQRKLSFSSAFNTRGVIAYAAGLLSSIPFMDVSIGPYSHAFPISSMLGGIDISYFVSFGVASLVYLAMAKSVRMKNVKVTNNPNIHDSDKNDTLAEH
;
A
#
# COMPACT_ATOMS: atom_id res chain seq x y z
N VAL A 1 20.66 2.24 -4.58
CA VAL A 1 19.53 2.16 -3.65
C VAL A 1 18.25 2.57 -4.34
N MET A 2 18.12 3.80 -4.89
CA MET A 2 16.90 4.29 -5.55
C MET A 2 16.38 3.33 -6.64
N ARG A 3 17.26 2.77 -7.48
CA ARG A 3 16.86 1.81 -8.53
C ARG A 3 16.22 0.55 -7.96
N LEU A 4 16.79 0.02 -6.87
CA LEU A 4 16.24 -1.16 -6.20
C LEU A 4 14.81 -0.89 -5.69
N PHE A 5 14.61 0.23 -4.98
CA PHE A 5 13.28 0.59 -4.51
C PHE A 5 12.31 0.89 -5.65
N GLY A 6 12.77 1.44 -6.78
CA GLY A 6 11.94 1.58 -7.98
C GLY A 6 11.45 0.23 -8.52
N ILE A 7 12.31 -0.78 -8.59
CA ILE A 7 11.93 -2.13 -9.02
C ILE A 7 10.99 -2.80 -8.01
N ILE A 8 11.27 -2.67 -6.71
CA ILE A 8 10.41 -3.24 -5.66
C ILE A 8 9.03 -2.57 -5.70
N ASN A 9 8.97 -1.23 -5.86
CA ASN A 9 7.69 -0.55 -5.99
C ASN A 9 6.93 -0.90 -7.27
N LEU A 10 7.63 -1.25 -8.35
CA LEU A 10 7.00 -1.81 -9.54
C LEU A 10 6.25 -3.12 -9.22
N SER A 11 6.80 -3.96 -8.34
CA SER A 11 6.14 -5.18 -7.87
C SER A 11 4.91 -4.86 -6.99
N ASN A 12 4.98 -3.85 -6.13
CA ASN A 12 3.84 -3.36 -5.34
C ASN A 12 2.70 -2.90 -6.25
N THR A 13 2.99 -1.95 -7.13
CA THR A 13 1.97 -1.39 -8.05
C THR A 13 1.42 -2.41 -9.03
N GLY A 14 2.29 -3.31 -9.53
CA GLY A 14 1.91 -4.43 -10.39
C GLY A 14 1.03 -5.46 -9.67
N GLY A 15 1.33 -5.78 -8.41
CA GLY A 15 0.51 -6.67 -7.58
C GLY A 15 -0.88 -6.11 -7.33
N TRP A 16 -1.00 -4.84 -6.95
CA TRP A 16 -2.29 -4.17 -6.82
C TRP A 16 -3.06 -4.10 -8.14
N PHE A 17 -2.36 -3.93 -9.27
CA PHE A 17 -2.99 -3.98 -10.59
C PHE A 17 -3.61 -5.35 -10.86
N ILE A 18 -2.94 -6.45 -10.53
CA ILE A 18 -3.45 -7.82 -10.67
C ILE A 18 -4.65 -8.05 -9.75
N VAL A 19 -4.55 -7.69 -8.48
CA VAL A 19 -5.62 -7.84 -7.47
C VAL A 19 -6.91 -7.15 -7.95
N ASN A 20 -6.81 -5.88 -8.33
CA ASN A 20 -7.98 -5.12 -8.76
C ASN A 20 -8.54 -5.61 -10.09
N ASN A 21 -7.72 -6.11 -11.03
CA ASN A 21 -8.20 -6.75 -12.26
C ASN A 21 -9.07 -7.96 -11.93
N ILE A 22 -8.58 -8.85 -11.06
CA ILE A 22 -9.28 -10.09 -10.70
C ILE A 22 -10.62 -9.78 -10.06
N LEU A 23 -10.64 -8.92 -9.05
CA LEU A 23 -11.86 -8.56 -8.33
C LEU A 23 -12.88 -7.88 -9.23
N SER A 24 -12.43 -6.90 -10.04
CA SER A 24 -13.32 -6.11 -10.89
C SER A 24 -13.92 -6.92 -12.03
N VAL A 25 -13.10 -7.73 -12.69
CA VAL A 25 -13.57 -8.57 -13.80
C VAL A 25 -14.48 -9.68 -13.30
N PHE A 26 -14.22 -10.23 -12.10
CA PHE A 26 -15.13 -11.18 -11.48
C PHE A 26 -16.48 -10.53 -11.11
N ALA A 27 -16.48 -9.30 -10.62
CA ALA A 27 -17.71 -8.54 -10.37
C ALA A 27 -18.51 -8.30 -11.67
N LEU A 28 -17.85 -7.93 -12.78
CA LEU A 28 -18.48 -7.79 -14.09
C LEU A 28 -19.03 -9.11 -14.62
N TYR A 29 -18.30 -10.21 -14.42
CA TYR A 29 -18.80 -11.55 -14.76
C TYR A 29 -20.12 -11.86 -14.03
N LEU A 30 -20.24 -11.49 -12.77
CA LEU A 30 -21.45 -11.72 -11.98
C LEU A 30 -22.66 -10.90 -12.45
N ILE A 31 -22.44 -9.76 -13.13
CA ILE A 31 -23.51 -8.93 -13.72
C ILE A 31 -23.93 -9.47 -15.10
N PHE A 32 -22.93 -9.66 -15.96
CA PHE A 32 -23.17 -9.85 -17.40
C PHE A 32 -23.19 -11.32 -17.84
N GLY A 33 -22.66 -12.24 -17.01
CA GLY A 33 -22.49 -13.65 -17.40
C GLY A 33 -21.47 -13.89 -18.52
N ILE A 34 -20.70 -12.85 -18.90
CA ILE A 34 -19.69 -12.94 -19.97
C ILE A 34 -18.42 -13.55 -19.36
N SER A 35 -17.78 -14.46 -20.10
CA SER A 35 -16.55 -15.12 -19.67
C SER A 35 -15.48 -14.14 -19.17
N TYR A 36 -14.83 -14.49 -18.05
CA TYR A 36 -13.72 -13.74 -17.46
C TYR A 36 -12.63 -13.43 -18.50
N LEU A 37 -12.28 -14.40 -19.33
CA LEU A 37 -11.24 -14.26 -20.36
C LEU A 37 -11.59 -13.26 -21.47
N LEU A 38 -12.88 -12.99 -21.71
CA LEU A 38 -13.32 -11.97 -22.65
C LEU A 38 -13.43 -10.59 -22.01
N LEU A 39 -13.86 -10.53 -20.74
CA LEU A 39 -13.98 -9.27 -20.01
C LEU A 39 -12.62 -8.67 -19.64
N LEU A 40 -11.64 -9.50 -19.27
CA LEU A 40 -10.34 -9.04 -18.78
C LEU A 40 -9.58 -8.17 -19.79
N PRO A 41 -9.42 -8.55 -21.08
CA PRO A 41 -8.74 -7.69 -22.05
C PRO A 41 -9.44 -6.34 -22.25
N LEU A 42 -10.77 -6.32 -22.25
CA LEU A 42 -11.54 -5.08 -22.38
C LEU A 42 -11.35 -4.18 -21.15
N PHE A 43 -11.37 -4.76 -19.97
CA PHE A 43 -11.16 -4.04 -18.72
C PHE A 43 -9.74 -3.46 -18.64
N VAL A 44 -8.73 -4.26 -18.92
CA VAL A 44 -7.31 -3.83 -18.95
C VAL A 44 -7.09 -2.75 -20.00
N PHE A 45 -7.71 -2.89 -21.19
CA PHE A 45 -7.61 -1.89 -22.25
C PHE A 45 -8.22 -0.54 -21.85
N ALA A 46 -9.37 -0.55 -21.19
CA ALA A 46 -9.97 0.69 -20.68
C ALA A 46 -9.04 1.42 -19.68
N ILE A 47 -8.44 0.69 -18.74
CA ILE A 47 -7.46 1.24 -17.79
C ILE A 47 -6.22 1.77 -18.53
N TYR A 48 -5.71 0.98 -19.50
CA TYR A 48 -4.54 1.36 -20.30
C TYR A 48 -4.73 2.72 -21.00
N ILE A 49 -5.89 2.94 -21.64
CA ILE A 49 -6.18 4.20 -22.32
C ILE A 49 -6.08 5.38 -21.35
N VAL A 50 -6.71 5.29 -20.16
CA VAL A 50 -6.69 6.38 -19.18
C VAL A 50 -5.29 6.61 -18.64
N ALA A 51 -4.54 5.56 -18.29
CA ALA A 51 -3.17 5.65 -17.82
C ALA A 51 -2.20 6.19 -18.89
N TYR A 52 -2.43 5.85 -20.16
CA TYR A 52 -1.67 6.36 -21.30
C TYR A 52 -1.81 7.88 -21.45
N LEU A 53 -3.03 8.41 -21.31
CA LEU A 53 -3.32 9.84 -21.40
C LEU A 53 -2.67 10.67 -20.26
N GLY A 54 -2.34 10.05 -19.14
CA GLY A 54 -1.47 10.60 -18.10
C GLY A 54 -2.21 11.41 -17.01
N HIS A 55 -1.41 12.05 -16.17
CA HIS A 55 -1.78 12.60 -14.87
C HIS A 55 -3.08 13.41 -14.83
N ASN A 56 -3.26 14.39 -15.72
CA ASN A 56 -4.42 15.29 -15.67
C ASN A 56 -5.75 14.55 -15.90
N ILE A 57 -5.74 13.55 -16.78
CA ILE A 57 -6.94 12.74 -17.06
C ILE A 57 -7.19 11.77 -15.92
N ILE A 58 -6.13 11.19 -15.35
CA ILE A 58 -6.21 10.29 -14.20
C ILE A 58 -6.94 10.99 -13.05
N HIS A 59 -6.48 12.15 -12.61
CA HIS A 59 -7.12 12.86 -11.49
C HIS A 59 -8.54 13.33 -11.79
N LYS A 60 -8.84 13.65 -13.05
CA LYS A 60 -10.21 13.98 -13.44
C LYS A 60 -11.12 12.75 -13.31
N VAL A 61 -10.69 11.60 -13.79
CA VAL A 61 -11.42 10.32 -13.70
C VAL A 61 -11.58 9.91 -12.25
N GLU A 62 -10.52 9.91 -11.45
CA GLU A 62 -10.54 9.58 -10.02
C GLU A 62 -11.53 10.47 -9.25
N ARG A 63 -11.52 11.77 -9.49
CA ARG A 63 -12.44 12.72 -8.85
C ARG A 63 -13.90 12.40 -9.18
N ILE A 64 -14.22 12.14 -10.43
CA ILE A 64 -15.57 11.80 -10.85
C ILE A 64 -16.00 10.47 -10.22
N LEU A 65 -15.14 9.45 -10.32
CA LEU A 65 -15.41 8.13 -9.76
C LEU A 65 -15.57 8.18 -8.25
N SER A 66 -14.79 8.99 -7.51
CA SER A 66 -14.92 9.07 -6.05
C SER A 66 -16.29 9.56 -5.60
N TYR A 67 -16.89 10.53 -6.29
CA TYR A 67 -18.27 10.96 -5.98
C TYR A 67 -19.29 9.88 -6.32
N ILE A 68 -19.15 9.26 -7.50
CA ILE A 68 -20.06 8.16 -7.92
C ILE A 68 -19.99 7.01 -6.93
N LEU A 69 -18.77 6.55 -6.60
CA LEU A 69 -18.55 5.46 -5.66
C LEU A 69 -19.06 5.79 -4.26
N GLY A 70 -18.86 7.01 -3.78
CA GLY A 70 -19.40 7.44 -2.49
C GLY A 70 -20.92 7.31 -2.41
N VAL A 71 -21.64 7.78 -3.43
CA VAL A 71 -23.11 7.65 -3.50
C VAL A 71 -23.53 6.17 -3.59
N MET A 72 -22.83 5.38 -4.43
CA MET A 72 -23.13 3.96 -4.59
C MET A 72 -22.92 3.19 -3.27
N PHE A 73 -21.84 3.45 -2.55
CA PHE A 73 -21.56 2.83 -1.24
C PHE A 73 -22.63 3.15 -0.21
N VAL A 74 -23.08 4.41 -0.12
CA VAL A 74 -24.15 4.81 0.80
C VAL A 74 -25.47 4.11 0.46
N ALA A 75 -25.82 4.01 -0.83
CA ALA A 75 -27.00 3.32 -1.28
C ALA A 75 -26.98 1.82 -0.94
N ILE A 76 -25.84 1.16 -1.20
CA ILE A 76 -25.64 -0.26 -0.88
C ILE A 76 -25.72 -0.49 0.64
N LEU A 77 -25.09 0.35 1.43
CA LEU A 77 -25.13 0.26 2.89
C LEU A 77 -26.58 0.41 3.40
N GLY A 78 -27.34 1.35 2.85
CA GLY A 78 -28.76 1.52 3.16
C GLY A 78 -29.58 0.24 2.90
N GLU A 79 -29.35 -0.41 1.76
CA GLU A 79 -30.00 -1.69 1.41
C GLU A 79 -29.62 -2.80 2.38
N ILE A 80 -28.33 -2.92 2.71
CA ILE A 80 -27.86 -3.97 3.64
C ILE A 80 -28.47 -3.78 5.03
N ILE A 81 -28.49 -2.57 5.56
CA ILE A 81 -29.03 -2.28 6.89
C ILE A 81 -30.55 -2.48 6.94
N SER A 82 -31.28 -2.15 5.88
CA SER A 82 -32.73 -2.32 5.81
C SER A 82 -33.14 -3.79 5.61
N SER A 83 -32.20 -4.67 5.24
CA SER A 83 -32.50 -6.07 4.98
C SER A 83 -32.81 -6.84 6.27
N SER A 84 -33.78 -7.77 6.21
CA SER A 84 -34.13 -8.65 7.33
C SER A 84 -32.97 -9.57 7.77
N ARG A 85 -31.99 -9.78 6.90
CA ARG A 85 -30.78 -10.59 7.19
C ARG A 85 -29.87 -9.92 8.21
N PHE A 86 -29.76 -8.59 8.18
CA PHE A 86 -28.99 -7.84 9.17
C PHE A 86 -29.50 -8.06 10.60
N HIS A 87 -30.82 -8.18 10.76
CA HIS A 87 -31.46 -8.39 12.07
C HIS A 87 -31.31 -9.83 12.60
N ALA A 88 -31.21 -10.81 11.71
CA ALA A 88 -31.09 -12.23 12.09
C ALA A 88 -29.70 -12.60 12.66
N ILE A 89 -28.69 -11.81 12.37
CA ILE A 89 -27.27 -12.15 12.65
C ILE A 89 -26.85 -11.66 14.01
N SER A 90 -27.40 -10.55 14.49
CA SER A 90 -27.10 -10.04 15.84
C SER A 90 -27.34 -11.09 16.94
N SER A 91 -28.18 -12.08 16.69
CA SER A 91 -28.46 -13.18 17.62
C SER A 91 -27.45 -14.32 17.58
N GLN A 92 -26.67 -14.49 16.49
CA GLN A 92 -25.69 -15.60 16.36
C GLN A 92 -24.30 -15.27 16.90
N ILE A 93 -23.97 -13.97 17.03
CA ILE A 93 -22.64 -13.51 17.49
C ILE A 93 -22.41 -13.84 18.97
N TYR A 94 -23.45 -14.00 19.77
CA TYR A 94 -23.34 -14.22 21.22
C TYR A 94 -22.93 -15.64 21.65
N GLY A 95 -22.63 -16.56 20.73
CA GLY A 95 -22.38 -17.98 21.05
C GLY A 95 -21.12 -18.62 20.50
N SER A 96 -20.23 -17.87 19.84
CA SER A 96 -19.03 -18.47 19.26
C SER A 96 -17.78 -18.18 20.08
N ASP A 97 -17.02 -19.21 20.47
CA ASP A 97 -15.62 -19.12 20.94
C ASP A 97 -14.73 -18.59 19.80
N LEU A 98 -14.90 -17.32 19.46
CA LEU A 98 -14.01 -16.63 18.52
C LEU A 98 -12.64 -16.49 19.20
N ARG A 99 -11.63 -17.08 18.62
CA ARG A 99 -10.24 -16.71 18.89
C ARG A 99 -10.02 -15.29 18.39
N ILE A 100 -10.45 -14.34 19.21
CA ILE A 100 -10.43 -12.90 18.91
C ILE A 100 -8.99 -12.47 18.56
N ASP A 101 -8.00 -13.10 19.19
CA ASP A 101 -6.60 -12.70 19.09
C ASP A 101 -6.04 -12.82 17.65
N ALA A 102 -6.14 -13.96 17.00
CA ALA A 102 -5.58 -14.19 15.67
C ALA A 102 -6.35 -13.37 14.60
N ALA A 103 -7.69 -13.33 14.69
CA ALA A 103 -8.51 -12.57 13.75
C ALA A 103 -8.26 -11.06 13.88
N PHE A 104 -8.14 -10.55 15.11
CA PHE A 104 -7.83 -9.13 15.37
C PHE A 104 -6.47 -8.74 14.79
N PHE A 105 -5.41 -9.48 15.11
CA PHE A 105 -4.07 -9.17 14.58
C PHE A 105 -3.96 -9.36 13.07
N GLY A 106 -4.67 -10.32 12.49
CA GLY A 106 -4.76 -10.48 11.04
C GLY A 106 -5.40 -9.25 10.37
N MET A 107 -6.53 -8.76 10.90
CA MET A 107 -7.16 -7.52 10.39
C MET A 107 -6.24 -6.31 10.53
N VAL A 108 -5.55 -6.16 11.66
CA VAL A 108 -4.57 -5.09 11.86
C VAL A 108 -3.44 -5.18 10.84
N ALA A 109 -2.90 -6.38 10.56
CA ALA A 109 -1.86 -6.60 9.57
C ALA A 109 -2.32 -6.20 8.17
N PHE A 110 -3.49 -6.67 7.73
CA PHE A 110 -4.02 -6.37 6.40
C PHE A 110 -4.35 -4.89 6.21
N THR A 111 -4.94 -4.24 7.22
CA THR A 111 -5.23 -2.80 7.18
C THR A 111 -3.95 -1.98 7.17
N TYR A 112 -2.96 -2.37 7.97
CA TYR A 112 -1.64 -1.76 7.99
C TYR A 112 -0.97 -1.87 6.63
N SER A 113 -0.93 -3.07 6.05
CA SER A 113 -0.37 -3.34 4.73
C SER A 113 -1.00 -2.48 3.65
N TYR A 114 -2.33 -2.46 3.62
CA TYR A 114 -3.08 -1.63 2.68
C TYR A 114 -2.68 -0.15 2.78
N LEU A 115 -2.71 0.41 3.99
CA LEU A 115 -2.38 1.83 4.20
C LEU A 115 -0.91 2.14 3.91
N MET A 116 0.01 1.28 4.36
CA MET A 116 1.45 1.48 4.12
C MET A 116 1.84 1.34 2.66
N SER A 117 1.12 0.52 1.89
CA SER A 117 1.35 0.38 0.44
C SER A 117 1.14 1.69 -0.34
N TRP A 118 0.42 2.66 0.22
CA TRP A 118 0.29 4.01 -0.33
C TRP A 118 1.52 4.90 -0.12
N GLY A 119 2.43 4.52 0.78
CA GLY A 119 3.65 5.29 1.04
C GLY A 119 4.47 5.59 -0.21
N PRO A 120 4.80 4.61 -1.05
CA PRO A 120 5.50 4.83 -2.31
C PRO A 120 4.76 5.71 -3.32
N TYR A 121 3.41 5.74 -3.28
CA TYR A 121 2.59 6.59 -4.15
C TYR A 121 2.50 8.05 -3.68
N ALA A 122 2.83 8.32 -2.42
CA ALA A 122 2.67 9.65 -1.83
C ALA A 122 3.35 10.76 -2.65
N SER A 123 4.49 10.46 -3.28
CA SER A 123 5.20 11.40 -4.16
C SER A 123 4.46 11.67 -5.47
N ASP A 124 3.66 10.74 -5.96
CA ASP A 124 2.93 10.88 -7.22
C ASP A 124 1.78 11.89 -7.11
N TYR A 125 1.27 12.09 -5.90
CA TYR A 125 0.30 13.13 -5.58
C TYR A 125 0.97 14.43 -5.09
N SER A 126 1.88 14.32 -4.12
CA SER A 126 2.44 15.49 -3.43
C SER A 126 3.31 16.39 -4.32
N ARG A 127 3.93 15.84 -5.37
CA ARG A 127 4.76 16.60 -6.32
C ARG A 127 4.01 17.73 -7.05
N TYR A 128 2.69 17.63 -7.13
CA TYR A 128 1.85 18.62 -7.82
C TYR A 128 1.19 19.63 -6.87
N LEU A 129 1.44 19.52 -5.57
CA LEU A 129 0.96 20.49 -4.61
C LEU A 129 1.69 21.83 -4.79
N PRO A 130 1.00 22.97 -4.63
CA PRO A 130 1.63 24.28 -4.61
C PRO A 130 2.75 24.35 -3.56
N SER A 131 3.82 25.06 -3.87
CA SER A 131 5.00 25.20 -2.99
C SER A 131 4.70 25.86 -1.65
N ASN A 132 3.61 26.62 -1.56
CA ASN A 132 3.10 27.28 -0.36
C ASN A 132 2.10 26.43 0.44
N SER A 133 1.88 25.17 0.07
CA SER A 133 0.95 24.29 0.77
C SER A 133 1.38 24.07 2.22
N SER A 134 0.43 24.26 3.15
CA SER A 134 0.69 24.02 4.57
C SER A 134 0.87 22.51 4.84
N MET A 135 2.01 22.16 5.41
CA MET A 135 2.33 20.78 5.78
C MET A 135 1.28 20.20 6.75
N LYS A 136 0.79 21.02 7.70
CA LYS A 136 -0.27 20.62 8.65
C LYS A 136 -1.57 20.33 7.92
N SER A 137 -1.95 21.16 6.95
CA SER A 137 -3.17 20.92 6.16
C SER A 137 -3.06 19.65 5.33
N VAL A 138 -1.91 19.44 4.66
CA VAL A 138 -1.67 18.20 3.89
C VAL A 138 -1.77 16.98 4.79
N PHE A 139 -1.13 17.00 5.96
CA PHE A 139 -1.19 15.90 6.92
C PHE A 139 -2.62 15.61 7.40
N ILE A 140 -3.34 16.65 7.86
CA ILE A 140 -4.72 16.48 8.39
C ILE A 140 -5.65 15.95 7.30
N ASN A 141 -5.60 16.50 6.09
CA ASN A 141 -6.49 16.07 5.01
C ASN A 141 -6.17 14.64 4.55
N THR A 142 -4.89 14.28 4.44
CA THR A 142 -4.49 12.91 4.08
C THR A 142 -4.87 11.92 5.18
N PHE A 143 -4.58 12.24 6.44
CA PHE A 143 -4.90 11.38 7.58
C PHE A 143 -6.41 11.17 7.72
N SER A 144 -7.19 12.26 7.77
CA SER A 144 -8.64 12.14 7.93
C SER A 144 -9.31 11.48 6.72
N GLY A 145 -8.85 11.76 5.51
CA GLY A 145 -9.36 11.12 4.31
C GLY A 145 -9.09 9.60 4.33
N SER A 146 -7.87 9.19 4.62
CA SER A 146 -7.51 7.76 4.71
C SER A 146 -8.23 7.07 5.87
N PHE A 147 -8.22 7.67 7.07
CA PHE A 147 -8.83 7.08 8.25
C PHE A 147 -10.34 6.90 8.08
N LEU A 148 -11.06 7.94 7.67
CA LEU A 148 -12.51 7.88 7.53
C LEU A 148 -12.94 6.92 6.42
N SER A 149 -12.25 6.92 5.28
CA SER A 149 -12.62 6.04 4.16
C SER A 149 -12.36 4.57 4.47
N VAL A 150 -11.21 4.25 5.06
CA VAL A 150 -10.87 2.87 5.42
C VAL A 150 -11.78 2.35 6.52
N THR A 151 -11.96 3.12 7.61
CA THR A 151 -12.87 2.75 8.70
C THR A 151 -14.30 2.52 8.20
N PHE A 152 -14.78 3.39 7.30
CA PHE A 152 -16.11 3.23 6.71
C PHE A 152 -16.24 1.92 5.93
N VAL A 153 -15.27 1.62 5.05
CA VAL A 153 -15.30 0.40 4.24
C VAL A 153 -15.13 -0.85 5.10
N GLU A 154 -14.29 -0.82 6.13
CA GLU A 154 -14.11 -1.94 7.07
C GLU A 154 -15.38 -2.22 7.87
N ILE A 155 -16.09 -1.19 8.35
CA ILE A 155 -17.40 -1.36 9.01
C ILE A 155 -18.40 -2.03 8.05
N VAL A 156 -18.46 -1.58 6.79
CA VAL A 156 -19.32 -2.21 5.78
C VAL A 156 -18.93 -3.66 5.54
N ALA A 157 -17.63 -3.96 5.44
CA ALA A 157 -17.13 -5.31 5.26
C ALA A 157 -17.47 -6.22 6.45
N LEU A 158 -17.37 -5.72 7.69
CA LEU A 158 -17.79 -6.45 8.89
C LEU A 158 -19.30 -6.76 8.86
N ILE A 159 -20.12 -5.79 8.53
CA ILE A 159 -21.59 -5.99 8.40
C ILE A 159 -21.88 -7.08 7.36
N ILE A 160 -21.20 -7.04 6.22
CA ILE A 160 -21.34 -8.06 5.17
C ILE A 160 -20.88 -9.44 5.66
N SER A 161 -19.74 -9.52 6.31
CA SER A 161 -19.18 -10.78 6.82
C SER A 161 -20.10 -11.45 7.83
N PHE A 162 -20.72 -10.69 8.70
CA PHE A 162 -21.72 -11.20 9.63
C PHE A 162 -23.04 -11.60 8.94
N SER A 163 -23.29 -11.11 7.73
CA SER A 163 -24.52 -11.37 6.98
C SER A 163 -24.47 -12.64 6.12
N THR A 164 -23.29 -13.27 5.98
CA THR A 164 -23.13 -14.44 5.12
C THR A 164 -22.03 -15.38 5.63
N LEU A 165 -22.16 -16.68 5.32
CA LEU A 165 -21.16 -17.71 5.59
C LEU A 165 -20.28 -18.01 4.36
N SER A 166 -20.30 -17.15 3.32
CA SER A 166 -19.52 -17.38 2.10
C SER A 166 -18.05 -17.05 2.32
N SER A 167 -17.17 -17.89 1.82
CA SER A 167 -15.72 -17.66 1.77
C SER A 167 -15.28 -16.59 0.75
N SER A 168 -16.18 -16.21 -0.17
CA SER A 168 -15.90 -15.20 -1.19
C SER A 168 -16.55 -13.85 -0.84
N SER A 169 -15.72 -12.82 -0.58
CA SER A 169 -16.20 -11.47 -0.24
C SER A 169 -17.13 -10.87 -1.30
N ILE A 170 -16.85 -11.10 -2.61
CA ILE A 170 -17.69 -10.59 -3.71
C ILE A 170 -19.04 -11.31 -3.75
N GLN A 171 -19.06 -12.63 -3.54
CA GLN A 171 -20.30 -13.37 -3.49
C GLN A 171 -21.12 -13.02 -2.25
N SER A 172 -20.47 -12.77 -1.12
CA SER A 172 -21.09 -12.23 0.10
C SER A 172 -21.77 -10.92 -0.18
N LEU A 173 -21.06 -9.95 -0.75
CA LEU A 173 -21.61 -8.65 -1.12
C LEU A 173 -22.80 -8.80 -2.09
N LYS A 174 -22.69 -9.66 -3.11
CA LYS A 174 -23.79 -9.95 -4.03
C LYS A 174 -25.03 -10.44 -3.29
N SER A 175 -24.88 -11.35 -2.33
CA SER A 175 -25.99 -11.97 -1.61
C SER A 175 -26.72 -11.02 -0.66
N VAL A 176 -26.02 -10.05 -0.06
CA VAL A 176 -26.59 -9.10 0.90
C VAL A 176 -27.11 -7.82 0.26
N SER A 177 -26.67 -7.51 -0.98
CA SER A 177 -27.07 -6.28 -1.68
C SER A 177 -28.48 -6.34 -2.28
N GLY A 178 -29.23 -7.42 -2.10
CA GLY A 178 -30.61 -7.54 -2.52
C GLY A 178 -30.85 -7.10 -3.96
N HIS A 179 -31.75 -6.14 -4.15
CA HIS A 179 -32.06 -5.57 -5.48
C HIS A 179 -30.92 -4.71 -6.05
N LEU A 180 -30.02 -4.20 -5.20
CA LEU A 180 -28.91 -3.37 -5.61
C LEU A 180 -27.65 -4.17 -5.95
N TYR A 181 -27.72 -5.52 -6.07
CA TYR A 181 -26.52 -6.31 -6.36
C TYR A 181 -25.81 -5.88 -7.66
N PRO A 182 -26.47 -5.49 -8.76
CA PRO A 182 -25.75 -5.03 -9.96
C PRO A 182 -24.99 -3.74 -9.69
N LEU A 183 -25.57 -2.84 -8.87
CA LEU A 183 -24.94 -1.61 -8.43
C LEU A 183 -23.69 -1.91 -7.57
N ALA A 184 -23.81 -2.87 -6.64
CA ALA A 184 -22.70 -3.29 -5.79
C ALA A 184 -21.53 -3.88 -6.60
N MET A 185 -21.83 -4.74 -7.57
CA MET A 185 -20.80 -5.28 -8.46
C MET A 185 -20.18 -4.22 -9.36
N LEU A 186 -20.98 -3.29 -9.88
CA LEU A 186 -20.48 -2.16 -10.66
C LEU A 186 -19.58 -1.24 -9.83
N THR A 187 -19.89 -1.06 -8.53
CA THR A 187 -19.05 -0.31 -7.59
C THR A 187 -17.65 -0.92 -7.49
N ILE A 188 -17.55 -2.26 -7.36
CA ILE A 188 -16.25 -2.94 -7.35
C ILE A 188 -15.50 -2.71 -8.66
N ALA A 189 -16.19 -2.86 -9.80
CA ALA A 189 -15.56 -2.70 -11.11
C ALA A 189 -15.04 -1.28 -11.35
N LEU A 190 -15.85 -0.26 -11.03
CA LEU A 190 -15.46 1.15 -11.16
C LEU A 190 -14.36 1.54 -10.17
N GLY A 191 -14.42 1.04 -8.93
CA GLY A 191 -13.37 1.20 -7.93
C GLY A 191 -12.04 0.62 -8.39
N GLY A 192 -12.10 -0.57 -8.99
CA GLY A 192 -10.91 -1.19 -9.59
C GLY A 192 -10.34 -0.41 -10.78
N ILE A 193 -11.18 0.22 -11.61
CA ILE A 193 -10.70 1.12 -12.67
C ILE A 193 -9.97 2.32 -12.05
N ALA A 194 -10.59 2.98 -11.06
CA ALA A 194 -10.00 4.15 -10.41
C ALA A 194 -8.62 3.82 -9.81
N ALA A 195 -8.52 2.73 -9.04
CA ALA A 195 -7.27 2.29 -8.42
C ALA A 195 -6.23 1.85 -9.47
N ASN A 196 -6.64 1.11 -10.48
CA ASN A 196 -5.71 0.53 -11.45
C ASN A 196 -5.15 1.52 -12.47
N VAL A 197 -5.85 2.58 -12.77
CA VAL A 197 -5.31 3.68 -13.56
C VAL A 197 -4.08 4.28 -12.87
N LEU A 198 -4.16 4.51 -11.56
CA LEU A 198 -3.02 4.97 -10.76
C LEU A 198 -1.93 3.92 -10.64
N ASN A 199 -2.29 2.66 -10.36
CA ASN A 199 -1.34 1.56 -10.26
C ASN A 199 -0.49 1.46 -11.51
N LEU A 200 -1.11 1.48 -12.69
CA LEU A 200 -0.43 1.37 -13.97
C LEU A 200 0.45 2.59 -14.27
N TYR A 201 -0.03 3.80 -13.93
CA TYR A 201 0.75 5.03 -14.06
C TYR A 201 1.98 5.01 -13.14
N SER A 202 1.80 4.72 -11.86
CA SER A 202 2.87 4.68 -10.85
C SER A 202 3.87 3.54 -11.11
N ALA A 203 3.39 2.37 -11.57
CA ALA A 203 4.26 1.28 -12.02
C ALA A 203 5.21 1.73 -13.12
N SER A 204 4.71 2.49 -14.10
CA SER A 204 5.54 3.00 -15.19
C SER A 204 6.61 3.97 -14.72
N LEU A 205 6.30 4.84 -13.76
CA LEU A 205 7.26 5.78 -13.15
C LEU A 205 8.29 5.02 -12.31
N SER A 206 7.86 4.02 -11.54
CA SER A 206 8.72 3.18 -10.71
C SER A 206 9.74 2.41 -11.55
N GLY A 207 9.34 1.89 -12.70
CA GLY A 207 10.25 1.25 -13.65
C GLY A 207 11.31 2.21 -14.21
N LEU A 208 10.94 3.46 -14.52
CA LEU A 208 11.89 4.48 -14.96
C LEU A 208 12.91 4.81 -13.85
N VAL A 209 12.46 4.97 -12.60
CA VAL A 209 13.32 5.12 -11.42
C VAL A 209 14.22 3.89 -11.23
N GLY A 210 13.70 2.71 -11.49
CA GLY A 210 14.43 1.43 -11.51
C GLY A 210 15.51 1.35 -12.58
N GLY A 211 15.54 2.29 -13.53
CA GLY A 211 16.55 2.37 -14.59
C GLY A 211 16.13 1.70 -15.90
N ILE A 212 14.87 1.35 -16.07
CA ILE A 212 14.33 0.81 -17.32
C ILE A 212 14.26 1.94 -18.35
N LYS A 213 15.00 1.82 -19.44
CA LYS A 213 15.15 2.85 -20.47
C LYS A 213 14.11 2.68 -21.60
N ILE A 214 12.83 2.74 -21.24
CA ILE A 214 11.71 2.66 -22.20
C ILE A 214 10.85 3.90 -22.04
N ARG A 215 10.23 4.40 -23.11
CA ARG A 215 9.27 5.51 -23.03
C ARG A 215 8.14 5.14 -22.06
N ARG A 216 7.76 6.04 -21.15
CA ARG A 216 6.68 5.81 -20.17
C ARG A 216 5.44 5.18 -20.79
N THR A 217 4.97 5.73 -21.91
CA THR A 217 3.76 5.28 -22.59
C THR A 217 3.85 3.84 -23.14
N ALA A 218 5.01 3.46 -23.68
CA ALA A 218 5.27 2.09 -24.10
C ALA A 218 5.35 1.14 -22.91
N PHE A 219 5.96 1.60 -21.80
CA PHE A 219 6.09 0.80 -20.60
C PHE A 219 4.75 0.56 -19.90
N VAL A 220 3.84 1.56 -19.90
CA VAL A 220 2.44 1.38 -19.47
C VAL A 220 1.77 0.22 -20.22
N GLY A 221 1.95 0.12 -21.55
CA GLY A 221 1.40 -0.99 -22.35
C GLY A 221 2.00 -2.35 -21.98
N ILE A 222 3.32 -2.40 -21.76
CA ILE A 222 3.99 -3.65 -21.33
C ILE A 222 3.47 -4.12 -19.99
N ILE A 223 3.34 -3.22 -19.00
CA ILE A 223 2.84 -3.57 -17.67
C ILE A 223 1.36 -3.97 -17.75
N ALA A 224 0.54 -3.28 -18.52
CA ALA A 224 -0.87 -3.62 -18.71
C ALA A 224 -1.03 -5.04 -19.29
N PHE A 225 -0.24 -5.37 -20.31
CA PHE A 225 -0.26 -6.70 -20.91
C PHE A 225 0.24 -7.78 -19.94
N ALA A 226 1.41 -7.57 -19.31
CA ALA A 226 1.98 -8.52 -18.36
C ALA A 226 1.07 -8.72 -17.14
N GLY A 227 0.54 -7.63 -16.55
CA GLY A 227 -0.40 -7.71 -15.43
C GLY A 227 -1.72 -8.37 -15.80
N GLY A 228 -2.22 -8.14 -17.02
CA GLY A 228 -3.38 -8.86 -17.56
C GLY A 228 -3.14 -10.37 -17.63
N LEU A 229 -1.99 -10.81 -18.18
CA LEU A 229 -1.62 -12.23 -18.21
C LEU A 229 -1.49 -12.83 -16.80
N LEU A 230 -0.84 -12.13 -15.88
CA LEU A 230 -0.71 -12.56 -14.49
C LEU A 230 -2.07 -12.63 -13.79
N SER A 231 -3.03 -11.76 -14.13
CA SER A 231 -4.39 -11.83 -13.60
C SER A 231 -5.11 -13.13 -14.03
N ILE A 232 -4.78 -13.69 -15.18
CA ILE A 232 -5.29 -15.01 -15.61
C ILE A 232 -4.67 -16.12 -14.76
N LEU A 233 -3.37 -16.04 -14.49
CA LEU A 233 -2.65 -17.08 -13.74
C LEU A 233 -3.08 -17.11 -12.26
N PHE A 234 -3.31 -15.95 -11.65
CA PHE A 234 -3.66 -15.84 -10.23
C PHE A 234 -5.17 -15.82 -9.96
N TYR A 235 -6.01 -15.91 -10.99
CA TYR A 235 -7.46 -15.96 -10.82
C TYR A 235 -7.91 -17.17 -9.98
N THR A 236 -7.34 -18.36 -10.25
CA THR A 236 -7.52 -19.54 -9.41
C THR A 236 -6.61 -19.41 -8.19
N GLY A 237 -7.15 -19.49 -6.98
CA GLY A 237 -6.40 -19.28 -5.73
C GLY A 237 -6.19 -17.81 -5.36
N PHE A 238 -7.05 -16.94 -5.87
CA PHE A 238 -6.94 -15.47 -5.67
C PHE A 238 -6.79 -15.07 -4.20
N TYR A 239 -7.59 -15.63 -3.29
CA TYR A 239 -7.54 -15.22 -1.87
C TYR A 239 -6.19 -15.53 -1.22
N GLN A 240 -5.62 -16.70 -1.51
CA GLN A 240 -4.29 -17.06 -1.01
C GLN A 240 -3.19 -16.18 -1.60
N PHE A 241 -3.30 -15.86 -2.88
CA PHE A 241 -2.40 -14.90 -3.52
C PHE A 241 -2.50 -13.52 -2.88
N PHE A 242 -3.73 -13.03 -2.64
CA PHE A 242 -3.98 -11.70 -2.09
C PHE A 242 -3.46 -11.56 -0.65
N GLU A 243 -3.74 -12.55 0.20
CA GLU A 243 -3.25 -12.59 1.57
C GLU A 243 -1.71 -12.60 1.62
N SER A 244 -1.08 -13.50 0.85
CA SER A 244 0.39 -13.56 0.73
C SER A 244 0.98 -12.25 0.22
N PHE A 245 0.33 -11.64 -0.77
CA PHE A 245 0.77 -10.36 -1.34
C PHE A 245 0.76 -9.24 -0.29
N LEU A 246 -0.30 -9.13 0.52
CA LEU A 246 -0.39 -8.13 1.58
C LEU A 246 0.74 -8.29 2.60
N LEU A 247 0.97 -9.51 3.12
CA LEU A 247 2.03 -9.76 4.09
C LEU A 247 3.43 -9.46 3.51
N ILE A 248 3.68 -9.88 2.26
CA ILE A 248 4.96 -9.58 1.59
C ILE A 248 5.19 -8.07 1.46
N LEU A 249 4.16 -7.27 1.22
CA LEU A 249 4.30 -5.81 1.16
C LEU A 249 4.79 -5.24 2.49
N ASP A 250 4.29 -5.73 3.61
CA ASP A 250 4.66 -5.26 4.94
C ASP A 250 6.14 -5.49 5.25
N TYR A 251 6.70 -6.60 4.79
CA TYR A 251 8.08 -6.96 5.10
C TYR A 251 9.09 -5.94 4.59
N TRP A 252 8.85 -5.31 3.45
CA TRP A 252 9.80 -4.34 2.90
C TRP A 252 9.36 -2.87 3.04
N ILE A 253 8.04 -2.59 3.02
CA ILE A 253 7.53 -1.21 3.11
C ILE A 253 7.71 -0.67 4.52
N SER A 254 7.43 -1.47 5.53
CA SER A 254 7.43 -1.05 6.92
C SER A 254 8.78 -0.47 7.38
N PRO A 255 9.93 -1.16 7.24
CA PRO A 255 11.22 -0.60 7.63
C PRO A 255 11.64 0.58 6.74
N TRP A 256 11.19 0.62 5.47
CA TRP A 256 11.48 1.74 4.57
C TRP A 256 10.77 3.02 5.03
N ILE A 257 9.47 2.94 5.33
CA ILE A 257 8.70 4.08 5.85
C ILE A 257 9.24 4.52 7.21
N ALA A 258 9.65 3.58 8.07
CA ALA A 258 10.25 3.90 9.36
C ALA A 258 11.46 4.83 9.21
N VAL A 259 12.38 4.50 8.30
CA VAL A 259 13.56 5.35 8.02
C VAL A 259 13.14 6.72 7.50
N LEU A 260 12.19 6.80 6.57
CA LEU A 260 11.70 8.08 6.02
C LEU A 260 11.04 8.96 7.09
N VAL A 261 10.19 8.37 7.93
CA VAL A 261 9.50 9.08 9.01
C VAL A 261 10.50 9.62 10.03
N MET A 262 11.48 8.81 10.44
CA MET A 262 12.50 9.23 11.40
C MET A 262 13.41 10.31 10.84
N ASP A 263 13.80 10.23 9.56
CA ASP A 263 14.63 11.25 8.92
C ASP A 263 13.89 12.59 8.83
N PHE A 264 12.68 12.57 8.32
CA PHE A 264 11.93 13.78 8.00
C PHE A 264 11.29 14.45 9.23
N LEU A 265 10.57 13.68 10.07
CA LEU A 265 9.80 14.22 11.19
C LEU A 265 10.62 14.42 12.46
N VAL A 266 11.47 13.43 12.80
CA VAL A 266 12.20 13.44 14.07
C VAL A 266 13.52 14.21 13.96
N LEU A 267 14.31 13.91 12.94
CA LEU A 267 15.59 14.60 12.72
C LEU A 267 15.45 15.95 12.01
N LYS A 268 14.28 16.22 11.43
CA LYS A 268 13.97 17.48 10.72
C LYS A 268 14.98 17.80 9.60
N GLN A 269 15.54 16.76 8.97
CA GLN A 269 16.46 16.94 7.84
C GLN A 269 15.69 17.28 6.56
N ARG A 270 15.22 18.53 6.49
CA ARG A 270 14.40 19.02 5.36
C ARG A 270 15.19 19.34 4.10
N LYS A 271 16.52 19.38 4.17
CA LYS A 271 17.38 19.60 3.01
C LYS A 271 17.85 18.28 2.48
N LEU A 272 17.36 17.92 1.29
CA LEU A 272 17.90 16.78 0.54
C LEU A 272 19.32 17.14 0.11
N SER A 273 20.32 16.54 0.75
CA SER A 273 21.69 16.62 0.26
C SER A 273 21.89 15.51 -0.76
N PHE A 274 21.96 15.87 -2.02
CA PHE A 274 22.30 14.96 -3.12
C PHE A 274 23.80 14.64 -3.20
N SER A 275 24.57 15.03 -2.19
CA SER A 275 26.05 14.89 -2.19
C SER A 275 26.54 13.44 -2.07
N SER A 276 25.71 12.50 -1.62
CA SER A 276 26.06 11.09 -1.64
C SER A 276 24.97 10.24 -2.27
N ALA A 277 25.36 9.40 -3.23
CA ALA A 277 24.46 8.44 -3.88
C ALA A 277 23.96 7.35 -2.91
N PHE A 278 24.46 7.32 -1.67
CA PHE A 278 24.23 6.24 -0.72
C PHE A 278 24.10 6.76 0.72
N ASN A 279 22.90 6.61 1.30
CA ASN A 279 22.72 6.84 2.73
C ASN A 279 22.97 5.54 3.50
N THR A 280 24.22 5.31 3.91
CA THR A 280 24.62 4.09 4.62
C THR A 280 23.81 3.84 5.89
N ARG A 281 23.46 4.89 6.63
CA ARG A 281 22.64 4.78 7.85
C ARG A 281 21.25 4.27 7.54
N GLY A 282 20.61 4.83 6.51
CA GLY A 282 19.30 4.39 6.07
C GLY A 282 19.32 2.93 5.62
N VAL A 283 20.35 2.51 4.90
CA VAL A 283 20.48 1.11 4.45
C VAL A 283 20.70 0.16 5.62
N ILE A 284 21.57 0.50 6.58
CA ILE A 284 21.82 -0.33 7.77
C ILE A 284 20.54 -0.44 8.61
N ALA A 285 19.84 0.68 8.86
CA ALA A 285 18.61 0.69 9.62
C ALA A 285 17.50 -0.12 8.94
N TYR A 286 17.36 0.03 7.62
CA TYR A 286 16.43 -0.76 6.81
C TYR A 286 16.73 -2.25 6.90
N ALA A 287 17.99 -2.64 6.70
CA ALA A 287 18.41 -4.05 6.78
C ALA A 287 18.21 -4.62 8.19
N ALA A 288 18.55 -3.85 9.24
CA ALA A 288 18.33 -4.26 10.63
C ALA A 288 16.84 -4.50 10.91
N GLY A 289 15.95 -3.59 10.47
CA GLY A 289 14.51 -3.76 10.58
C GLY A 289 14.00 -5.00 9.85
N LEU A 290 14.41 -5.20 8.60
CA LEU A 290 14.03 -6.35 7.80
C LEU A 290 14.51 -7.67 8.42
N LEU A 291 15.78 -7.77 8.81
CA LEU A 291 16.35 -9.00 9.37
C LEU A 291 15.77 -9.34 10.75
N SER A 292 15.51 -8.34 11.59
CA SER A 292 14.92 -8.55 12.91
C SER A 292 13.47 -9.00 12.87
N SER A 293 12.75 -8.73 11.78
CA SER A 293 11.36 -9.12 11.61
C SER A 293 11.17 -10.58 11.18
N ILE A 294 12.19 -11.20 10.58
CA ILE A 294 12.09 -12.58 10.04
C ILE A 294 11.52 -13.59 11.04
N PRO A 295 11.94 -13.65 12.32
CA PRO A 295 11.37 -14.62 13.26
C PRO A 295 9.87 -14.48 13.54
N PHE A 296 9.29 -13.32 13.21
CA PHE A 296 7.90 -12.96 13.46
C PHE A 296 7.00 -13.09 12.21
N MET A 297 7.56 -13.48 11.08
CA MET A 297 6.83 -13.61 9.81
C MET A 297 5.98 -14.88 9.78
N ASP A 298 4.80 -14.77 9.16
CA ASP A 298 4.01 -15.91 8.71
C ASP A 298 3.86 -15.85 7.18
N VAL A 299 4.72 -16.59 6.49
CA VAL A 299 4.83 -16.53 5.03
C VAL A 299 4.01 -17.65 4.40
N SER A 300 2.99 -17.29 3.64
CA SER A 300 2.20 -18.22 2.83
C SER A 300 2.34 -17.85 1.35
N ILE A 301 3.03 -18.67 0.56
CA ILE A 301 3.22 -18.46 -0.88
C ILE A 301 2.77 -19.71 -1.63
N GLY A 302 1.57 -19.67 -2.21
CA GLY A 302 1.00 -20.82 -2.91
C GLY A 302 0.83 -22.03 -1.96
N PRO A 303 1.34 -23.22 -2.30
CA PRO A 303 1.25 -24.39 -1.43
C PRO A 303 2.22 -24.36 -0.24
N TYR A 304 3.12 -23.39 -0.18
CA TYR A 304 4.13 -23.25 0.88
C TYR A 304 3.60 -22.28 1.93
N SER A 305 3.31 -22.80 3.13
CA SER A 305 3.02 -22.00 4.32
C SER A 305 4.10 -22.29 5.36
N HIS A 306 4.73 -21.23 5.89
CA HIS A 306 5.78 -21.36 6.89
C HIS A 306 5.68 -20.23 7.91
N ALA A 307 5.21 -20.58 9.10
CA ALA A 307 5.30 -19.69 10.26
C ALA A 307 6.69 -19.80 10.88
N PHE A 308 7.41 -18.68 10.95
CA PHE A 308 8.70 -18.62 11.62
C PHE A 308 8.58 -18.81 13.13
N PRO A 309 9.68 -19.08 13.86
CA PRO A 309 9.60 -19.60 15.24
C PRO A 309 8.73 -18.76 16.19
N ILE A 310 8.83 -17.44 16.16
CA ILE A 310 8.05 -16.60 17.08
C ILE A 310 6.59 -16.48 16.60
N SER A 311 6.35 -16.31 15.31
CA SER A 311 4.99 -16.34 14.76
C SER A 311 4.29 -17.67 15.09
N SER A 312 4.99 -18.80 14.94
CA SER A 312 4.49 -20.11 15.31
C SER A 312 4.14 -20.20 16.81
N MET A 313 4.97 -19.67 17.71
CA MET A 313 4.70 -19.57 19.15
C MET A 313 3.48 -18.70 19.48
N LEU A 314 3.22 -17.69 18.65
CA LEU A 314 2.06 -16.80 18.75
C LEU A 314 0.80 -17.37 18.07
N GLY A 315 0.82 -18.62 17.66
CA GLY A 315 -0.31 -19.29 16.99
C GLY A 315 -0.53 -18.87 15.54
N GLY A 316 0.56 -18.47 14.81
CA GLY A 316 0.51 -18.02 13.44
C GLY A 316 0.20 -16.53 13.27
N ILE A 317 0.34 -15.74 14.34
CA ILE A 317 0.16 -14.28 14.26
C ILE A 317 1.43 -13.63 13.71
N ASP A 318 1.30 -12.90 12.60
CA ASP A 318 2.38 -12.10 12.01
C ASP A 318 2.38 -10.69 12.61
N ILE A 319 3.43 -10.36 13.35
CA ILE A 319 3.69 -9.01 13.90
C ILE A 319 5.00 -8.43 13.37
N SER A 320 5.54 -9.01 12.32
CA SER A 320 6.83 -8.64 11.73
C SER A 320 6.90 -7.16 11.33
N TYR A 321 5.79 -6.60 10.87
CA TYR A 321 5.67 -5.20 10.44
C TYR A 321 5.89 -4.21 11.59
N PHE A 322 5.40 -4.49 12.79
CA PHE A 322 5.68 -3.68 13.98
C PHE A 322 7.14 -3.77 14.40
N VAL A 323 7.69 -4.99 14.40
CA VAL A 323 9.09 -5.23 14.75
C VAL A 323 10.02 -4.54 13.77
N SER A 324 9.79 -4.69 12.47
CA SER A 324 10.62 -4.06 11.43
C SER A 324 10.58 -2.54 11.50
N PHE A 325 9.40 -1.94 11.70
CA PHE A 325 9.25 -0.50 11.88
C PHE A 325 9.98 0.00 13.13
N GLY A 326 9.78 -0.67 14.26
CA GLY A 326 10.38 -0.31 15.53
C GLY A 326 11.92 -0.38 15.50
N VAL A 327 12.46 -1.50 15.05
CA VAL A 327 13.91 -1.71 14.98
C VAL A 327 14.57 -0.76 13.97
N ALA A 328 14.01 -0.61 12.76
CA ALA A 328 14.52 0.35 11.78
C ALA A 328 14.55 1.77 12.33
N SER A 329 13.48 2.19 13.01
CA SER A 329 13.39 3.50 13.66
C SER A 329 14.47 3.70 14.71
N LEU A 330 14.62 2.75 15.62
CA LEU A 330 15.60 2.83 16.72
C LEU A 330 17.04 2.85 16.21
N VAL A 331 17.38 1.97 15.26
CA VAL A 331 18.72 1.90 14.68
C VAL A 331 19.04 3.20 13.93
N TYR A 332 18.09 3.72 13.14
CA TYR A 332 18.29 4.97 12.40
C TYR A 332 18.54 6.15 13.33
N LEU A 333 17.73 6.30 14.38
CA LEU A 333 17.88 7.38 15.37
C LEU A 333 19.19 7.26 16.17
N ALA A 334 19.59 6.04 16.56
CA ALA A 334 20.85 5.82 17.28
C ALA A 334 22.06 6.22 16.44
N MET A 335 22.07 5.84 15.15
CA MET A 335 23.16 6.20 14.24
C MET A 335 23.20 7.71 13.92
N ALA A 336 22.03 8.37 13.86
CA ALA A 336 21.94 9.81 13.64
C ALA A 336 22.45 10.62 14.84
N LYS A 337 22.09 10.22 16.06
CA LYS A 337 22.60 10.85 17.30
C LYS A 337 24.13 10.71 17.45
N SER A 338 24.68 9.55 17.12
CA SER A 338 26.13 9.29 17.17
C SER A 338 26.94 10.26 16.33
N VAL A 339 26.47 10.61 15.12
CA VAL A 339 27.17 11.57 14.25
C VAL A 339 27.04 13.01 14.74
N ARG A 340 25.87 13.37 15.28
CA ARG A 340 25.68 14.72 15.86
C ARG A 340 26.62 14.95 17.04
N MET A 341 26.81 13.96 17.90
CA MET A 341 27.77 14.02 19.01
C MET A 341 29.23 14.08 18.54
N LYS A 342 29.58 13.36 17.44
CA LYS A 342 30.92 13.43 16.85
C LYS A 342 31.25 14.83 16.29
N ASN A 343 30.30 15.43 15.58
CA ASN A 343 30.47 16.77 15.01
C ASN A 343 30.57 17.85 16.10
N VAL A 344 29.80 17.72 17.21
CA VAL A 344 29.91 18.63 18.35
C VAL A 344 31.27 18.52 19.05
N LYS A 345 31.83 17.29 19.16
CA LYS A 345 33.16 17.10 19.74
C LYS A 345 34.28 17.67 18.85
N VAL A 346 34.13 17.60 17.52
CA VAL A 346 35.11 18.15 16.57
C VAL A 346 35.09 19.68 16.60
N THR A 347 33.90 20.31 16.66
CA THR A 347 33.77 21.80 16.73
C THR A 347 34.23 22.36 18.07
N ASN A 348 34.23 21.58 19.15
CA ASN A 348 34.66 22.00 20.46
C ASN A 348 36.12 21.62 20.79
N ASN A 349 36.90 21.14 19.81
CA ASN A 349 38.33 20.84 20.02
C ASN A 349 39.12 22.13 19.73
N PRO A 350 39.74 22.78 20.75
CA PRO A 350 40.43 24.05 20.58
C PRO A 350 41.65 23.99 19.66
N ASN A 351 42.14 22.78 19.34
CA ASN A 351 43.34 22.60 18.50
C ASN A 351 43.06 22.67 16.99
N ILE A 352 41.80 22.81 16.54
CA ILE A 352 41.45 22.90 15.11
C ILE A 352 41.34 24.34 14.63
N HIS A 353 41.23 25.33 15.55
CA HIS A 353 41.08 26.72 15.16
C HIS A 353 42.39 27.43 14.75
N ASP A 354 43.57 26.81 14.95
CA ASP A 354 44.85 27.43 14.62
C ASP A 354 45.46 27.00 13.27
N SER A 355 44.92 25.93 12.61
CA SER A 355 45.45 25.49 11.32
C SER A 355 44.89 26.28 10.14
N ASP A 356 43.65 26.82 10.23
CA ASP A 356 43.05 27.56 9.12
C ASP A 356 43.44 29.04 9.05
N LYS A 357 44.17 29.55 10.04
CA LYS A 357 44.67 30.95 10.02
C LYS A 357 46.01 31.12 9.29
N ASN A 358 46.74 30.02 9.08
CA ASN A 358 48.06 30.10 8.43
C ASN A 358 48.05 29.95 6.93
N ASP A 359 46.94 29.42 6.34
CA ASP A 359 46.87 29.26 4.86
C ASP A 359 46.34 30.45 4.09
N THR A 360 45.85 31.48 4.77
CA THR A 360 45.32 32.74 4.12
C THR A 360 46.33 33.87 4.02
N LEU A 361 47.59 33.67 4.44
CA LEU A 361 48.66 34.71 4.35
C LEU A 361 49.77 34.38 3.35
N ALA A 362 49.62 33.35 2.50
CA ALA A 362 50.64 32.95 1.53
C ALA A 362 50.27 33.13 0.05
N GLU A 363 49.20 33.87 -0.26
CA GLU A 363 48.88 34.30 -1.63
C GLU A 363 48.69 35.84 -1.69
N HIS A 364 49.86 36.51 -1.87
CA HIS A 364 49.94 37.85 -2.54
C HIS A 364 51.09 37.77 -3.52
#